data_7970c90e61f3bb9c735f30632f624ce3
#
_entry.id   7970c90e61f3bb9c735f30632f624ce3
#
_cell.length_a   1.000
_cell.length_b   1.000
_cell.length_c   1.000
_cell.angle_alpha   90.00
_cell.angle_beta   90.00
_cell.angle_gamma   90.00
#
_symmetry.space_group_name_H-M   'P 1'
#
loop_
_entity.id
_entity.type
_entity.pdbx_description
1 polymer ?
#
loop_
_entity_poly.entity_id
_entity_poly.type
_entity_poly.pdbx_seq_one_letter_code
_entity_poly.pdbx_strand_id
1 'polypeptide(L)'
;MLLAGPVAFLVGIIAISVALAAMGVPAERIGADATAYAPHLLAGVLTVLAVLAWRLPLGVLWALPERGRAAQDMGIGAAVGVVLAVAYLVVLAPLLARLQGMADYVPAGAVLETVSASIPLFFVTNILLAPVVEETIYRGFALRELTRRHGRIAAVVLSCAAFGLLHWTGGLWYMVLTGVVAGGAFAALALWRGGLLAPFGAHFTLNAIEFAYAAN
;
A
#
# COMPACT_ATOMS: atom_id res chain seq x y z
N MET A 1 1.75 16.40 3.99
CA MET A 1 1.19 15.08 4.30
C MET A 1 1.19 14.09 3.14
N LEU A 2 0.86 14.47 1.89
CA LEU A 2 0.92 13.55 0.73
C LEU A 2 2.26 12.82 0.59
N LEU A 3 3.35 13.49 0.83
CA LEU A 3 4.70 12.92 0.77
C LEU A 3 5.15 12.27 2.08
N ALA A 4 4.34 12.32 3.15
CA ALA A 4 4.73 11.71 4.43
C ALA A 4 4.93 10.20 4.32
N GLY A 5 4.07 9.50 3.56
CA GLY A 5 4.21 8.07 3.29
C GLY A 5 5.53 7.75 2.56
N PRO A 6 5.76 8.28 1.35
CA PRO A 6 7.01 8.05 0.61
C PRO A 6 8.28 8.45 1.40
N VAL A 7 8.24 9.57 2.12
CA VAL A 7 9.38 10.01 2.94
C VAL A 7 9.62 9.06 4.12
N ALA A 8 8.57 8.68 4.85
CA ALA A 8 8.68 7.73 5.95
C ALA A 8 9.17 6.36 5.48
N PHE A 9 8.71 5.91 4.32
CA PHE A 9 9.17 4.66 3.70
C PHE A 9 10.65 4.73 3.34
N LEU A 10 11.10 5.81 2.70
CA LEU A 10 12.52 6.03 2.38
C LEU A 10 13.39 6.08 3.65
N VAL A 11 12.98 6.86 4.64
CA VAL A 11 13.69 6.93 5.93
C VAL A 11 13.71 5.56 6.61
N GLY A 12 12.62 4.81 6.53
CA GLY A 12 12.53 3.45 7.05
C GLY A 12 13.51 2.50 6.37
N ILE A 13 13.57 2.50 5.05
CA ILE A 13 14.54 1.67 4.30
C ILE A 13 15.97 2.02 4.72
N ILE A 14 16.32 3.31 4.76
CA ILE A 14 17.68 3.74 5.13
C ILE A 14 18.02 3.30 6.56
N ALA A 15 17.13 3.56 7.52
CA ALA A 15 17.36 3.22 8.93
C ALA A 15 17.52 1.71 9.13
N ILE A 16 16.66 0.89 8.49
CA ILE A 16 16.76 -0.56 8.58
C ILE A 16 17.99 -1.07 7.85
N SER A 17 18.32 -0.53 6.68
CA SER A 17 19.54 -0.92 5.95
C SER A 17 20.80 -0.69 6.79
N VAL A 18 20.89 0.45 7.47
CA VAL A 18 22.00 0.75 8.38
C VAL A 18 22.03 -0.23 9.56
N ALA A 19 20.87 -0.52 10.16
CA ALA A 19 20.77 -1.47 11.27
C ALA A 19 21.18 -2.90 10.84
N LEU A 20 20.69 -3.38 9.69
CA LEU A 20 21.03 -4.69 9.14
C LEU A 20 22.53 -4.80 8.82
N ALA A 21 23.12 -3.76 8.23
CA ALA A 21 24.57 -3.71 7.98
C ALA A 21 25.36 -3.76 9.29
N ALA A 22 24.94 -3.03 10.32
CA ALA A 22 25.56 -3.07 11.63
C ALA A 22 25.45 -4.44 12.33
N MET A 23 24.40 -5.20 12.00
CA MET A 23 24.20 -6.59 12.47
C MET A 23 24.97 -7.64 11.64
N GLY A 24 25.72 -7.23 10.61
CA GLY A 24 26.50 -8.12 9.76
C GLY A 24 25.68 -8.86 8.69
N VAL A 25 24.49 -8.38 8.34
CA VAL A 25 23.70 -8.95 7.25
C VAL A 25 24.42 -8.71 5.91
N PRO A 26 24.56 -9.74 5.05
CA PRO A 26 25.23 -9.61 3.75
C PRO A 26 24.61 -8.52 2.88
N ALA A 27 25.44 -7.75 2.19
CA ALA A 27 25.02 -6.56 1.44
C ALA A 27 23.94 -6.85 0.38
N GLU A 28 24.03 -8.01 -0.26
CA GLU A 28 23.07 -8.49 -1.27
C GLU A 28 21.65 -8.71 -0.72
N ARG A 29 21.50 -8.90 0.58
CA ARG A 29 20.22 -9.12 1.25
C ARG A 29 19.61 -7.85 1.85
N ILE A 30 20.45 -6.85 2.16
CA ILE A 30 20.02 -5.67 2.91
C ILE A 30 18.86 -4.95 2.22
N GLY A 31 18.90 -4.82 0.90
CA GLY A 31 17.84 -4.10 0.16
C GLY A 31 16.47 -4.78 0.28
N ALA A 32 16.42 -6.10 0.09
CA ALA A 32 15.19 -6.88 0.20
C ALA A 32 14.66 -6.89 1.64
N ASP A 33 15.53 -7.15 2.61
CA ASP A 33 15.17 -7.18 4.02
C ASP A 33 14.68 -5.82 4.53
N ALA A 34 15.37 -4.73 4.17
CA ALA A 34 14.95 -3.38 4.53
C ALA A 34 13.56 -3.04 3.97
N THR A 35 13.29 -3.39 2.71
CA THR A 35 11.99 -3.17 2.09
C THR A 35 10.88 -3.97 2.78
N ALA A 36 11.17 -5.20 3.23
CA ALA A 36 10.22 -6.02 3.96
C ALA A 36 9.84 -5.42 5.34
N TYR A 37 10.78 -4.74 6.01
CA TYR A 37 10.55 -4.13 7.33
C TYR A 37 10.03 -2.69 7.28
N ALA A 38 10.20 -1.97 6.17
CA ALA A 38 9.81 -0.57 6.06
C ALA A 38 8.33 -0.28 6.38
N PRO A 39 7.35 -1.12 6.05
CA PRO A 39 5.97 -0.93 6.45
C PRO A 39 5.76 -0.85 7.97
N HIS A 40 6.55 -1.56 8.77
CA HIS A 40 6.49 -1.45 10.24
C HIS A 40 6.86 -0.07 10.74
N LEU A 41 7.94 0.51 10.20
CA LEU A 41 8.35 1.87 10.57
C LEU A 41 7.33 2.88 10.09
N LEU A 42 6.78 2.72 8.90
CA LEU A 42 5.70 3.56 8.40
C LEU A 42 4.48 3.53 9.34
N ALA A 43 4.05 2.34 9.76
CA ALA A 43 2.96 2.19 10.72
C ALA A 43 3.28 2.83 12.08
N GLY A 44 4.50 2.65 12.58
CA GLY A 44 4.97 3.27 13.80
C GLY A 44 4.94 4.80 13.74
N VAL A 45 5.52 5.36 12.67
CA VAL A 45 5.54 6.82 12.44
C VAL A 45 4.12 7.37 12.34
N LEU A 46 3.22 6.69 11.64
CA LEU A 46 1.84 7.16 11.51
C LEU A 46 1.04 7.04 12.79
N THR A 47 1.28 5.98 13.58
CA THR A 47 0.69 5.87 14.91
C THR A 47 1.15 7.03 15.79
N VAL A 48 2.42 7.36 15.76
CA VAL A 48 2.97 8.53 16.49
C VAL A 48 2.36 9.82 15.96
N LEU A 49 2.31 10.02 14.65
CA LEU A 49 1.71 11.22 14.04
C LEU A 49 0.21 11.31 14.33
N ALA A 50 -0.53 10.19 14.32
CA ALA A 50 -1.95 10.16 14.70
C ALA A 50 -2.15 10.50 16.19
N VAL A 51 -1.30 9.98 17.07
CA VAL A 51 -1.31 10.31 18.50
C VAL A 51 -0.95 11.78 18.72
N LEU A 52 0.05 12.31 18.04
CA LEU A 52 0.45 13.73 18.13
C LEU A 52 -0.60 14.66 17.51
N ALA A 53 -1.21 14.24 16.40
CA ALA A 53 -2.28 14.99 15.75
C ALA A 53 -3.61 14.92 16.50
N TRP A 54 -3.73 14.10 17.53
CA TRP A 54 -4.83 13.85 18.51
C TRP A 54 -6.21 14.51 18.28
N ARG A 55 -6.35 15.34 17.28
CA ARG A 55 -7.58 16.08 16.94
C ARG A 55 -8.44 15.39 15.88
N LEU A 56 -7.99 14.27 15.33
CA LEU A 56 -8.76 13.51 14.34
C LEU A 56 -8.94 12.08 14.83
N PRO A 57 -10.10 11.74 15.41
CA PRO A 57 -10.41 10.36 15.80
C PRO A 57 -10.30 9.43 14.57
N LEU A 58 -9.58 8.32 14.70
CA LEU A 58 -9.46 7.31 13.63
C LEU A 58 -10.83 6.89 13.08
N GLY A 59 -11.85 6.81 13.93
CA GLY A 59 -13.24 6.53 13.53
C GLY A 59 -13.81 7.54 12.54
N VAL A 60 -13.41 8.82 12.61
CA VAL A 60 -13.81 9.86 11.64
C VAL A 60 -13.06 9.67 10.31
N LEU A 61 -11.79 9.31 10.36
CA LEU A 61 -10.99 9.04 9.14
C LEU A 61 -11.52 7.80 8.42
N TRP A 62 -11.83 6.76 9.16
CA TRP A 62 -12.34 5.51 8.60
C TRP A 62 -13.81 5.58 8.24
N ALA A 63 -14.57 6.52 8.79
CA ALA A 63 -16.01 6.66 8.60
C ALA A 63 -16.70 5.29 8.68
N LEU A 64 -16.50 4.58 9.81
CA LEU A 64 -17.02 3.23 10.00
C LEU A 64 -18.55 3.23 9.87
N PRO A 65 -19.12 2.47 8.93
CA PRO A 65 -20.55 2.41 8.73
C PRO A 65 -21.22 1.55 9.80
N GLU A 66 -22.55 1.58 9.83
CA GLU A 66 -23.35 0.62 10.61
C GLU A 66 -22.97 -0.83 10.25
N ARG A 67 -23.15 -1.77 11.21
CA ARG A 67 -22.64 -3.15 11.08
C ARG A 67 -23.05 -3.87 9.78
N GLY A 68 -24.31 -3.73 9.35
CA GLY A 68 -24.78 -4.38 8.12
C GLY A 68 -24.10 -3.84 6.86
N ARG A 69 -23.86 -2.54 6.82
CA ARG A 69 -23.17 -1.87 5.71
C ARG A 69 -21.67 -2.17 5.73
N ALA A 70 -21.08 -2.43 6.90
CA ALA A 70 -19.66 -2.81 7.01
C ALA A 70 -19.36 -4.10 6.26
N ALA A 71 -20.20 -5.13 6.45
CA ALA A 71 -20.03 -6.41 5.73
C ALA A 71 -20.18 -6.23 4.21
N GLN A 72 -21.15 -5.40 3.78
CA GLN A 72 -21.34 -5.07 2.37
C GLN A 72 -20.12 -4.35 1.78
N ASP A 73 -19.57 -3.35 2.49
CA ASP A 73 -18.40 -2.60 2.05
C ASP A 73 -17.18 -3.50 1.93
N MET A 74 -16.96 -4.38 2.91
CA MET A 74 -15.89 -5.38 2.84
C MET A 74 -16.08 -6.35 1.68
N GLY A 75 -17.31 -6.84 1.45
CA GLY A 75 -17.61 -7.75 0.34
C GLY A 75 -17.41 -7.10 -1.03
N ILE A 76 -17.85 -5.86 -1.22
CA ILE A 76 -17.61 -5.07 -2.44
C ILE A 76 -16.10 -4.87 -2.63
N GLY A 77 -15.41 -4.48 -1.57
CA GLY A 77 -13.96 -4.32 -1.58
C GLY A 77 -13.27 -5.60 -2.00
N ALA A 78 -13.58 -6.71 -1.35
CA ALA A 78 -12.99 -8.00 -1.67
C ALA A 78 -13.22 -8.41 -3.15
N ALA A 79 -14.44 -8.21 -3.67
CA ALA A 79 -14.73 -8.49 -5.08
C ALA A 79 -13.88 -7.63 -6.03
N VAL A 80 -13.73 -6.33 -5.75
CA VAL A 80 -12.85 -5.45 -6.53
C VAL A 80 -11.38 -5.89 -6.37
N GLY A 81 -10.95 -6.27 -5.17
CA GLY A 81 -9.60 -6.78 -4.93
C GLY A 81 -9.26 -8.03 -5.75
N VAL A 82 -10.22 -8.97 -5.87
CA VAL A 82 -10.07 -10.15 -6.74
C VAL A 82 -9.89 -9.73 -8.19
N VAL A 83 -10.73 -8.82 -8.69
CA VAL A 83 -10.63 -8.32 -10.08
C VAL A 83 -9.28 -7.64 -10.32
N LEU A 84 -8.83 -6.81 -9.38
CA LEU A 84 -7.53 -6.15 -9.47
C LEU A 84 -6.38 -7.17 -9.44
N ALA A 85 -6.43 -8.18 -8.57
CA ALA A 85 -5.41 -9.22 -8.50
C ALA A 85 -5.31 -10.02 -9.81
N VAL A 86 -6.45 -10.43 -10.38
CA VAL A 86 -6.48 -11.11 -11.69
C VAL A 86 -5.92 -10.19 -12.78
N ALA A 87 -6.36 -8.94 -12.84
CA ALA A 87 -5.85 -7.97 -13.82
C ALA A 87 -4.35 -7.75 -13.64
N TYR A 88 -3.88 -7.69 -12.40
CA TYR A 88 -2.47 -7.52 -12.09
C TYR A 88 -1.64 -8.73 -12.56
N LEU A 89 -2.01 -9.92 -12.13
CA LEU A 89 -1.27 -11.15 -12.44
C LEU A 89 -1.29 -11.51 -13.93
N VAL A 90 -2.45 -11.32 -14.59
CA VAL A 90 -2.63 -11.76 -15.99
C VAL A 90 -2.21 -10.69 -17.01
N VAL A 91 -2.38 -9.41 -16.70
CA VAL A 91 -2.17 -8.31 -17.66
C VAL A 91 -1.02 -7.42 -17.25
N LEU A 92 -1.05 -6.88 -16.01
CA LEU A 92 -0.10 -5.85 -15.61
C LEU A 92 1.29 -6.41 -15.37
N ALA A 93 1.43 -7.58 -14.76
CA ALA A 93 2.73 -8.19 -14.52
C ALA A 93 3.50 -8.49 -15.81
N PRO A 94 2.91 -9.15 -16.84
CA PRO A 94 3.57 -9.30 -18.15
C PRO A 94 3.88 -7.96 -18.85
N LEU A 95 2.99 -6.97 -18.71
CA LEU A 95 3.20 -5.64 -19.25
C LEU A 95 4.39 -4.96 -18.57
N LEU A 96 4.46 -5.03 -17.25
CA LEU A 96 5.56 -4.47 -16.46
C LEU A 96 6.89 -5.13 -16.79
N ALA A 97 6.91 -6.46 -16.93
CA ALA A 97 8.10 -7.18 -17.37
C ALA A 97 8.64 -6.62 -18.70
N ARG A 98 7.75 -6.44 -19.67
CA ARG A 98 8.13 -5.86 -20.98
C ARG A 98 8.59 -4.41 -20.88
N LEU A 99 7.87 -3.57 -20.15
CA LEU A 99 8.18 -2.13 -20.02
C LEU A 99 9.47 -1.89 -19.25
N GLN A 100 9.83 -2.79 -18.33
CA GLN A 100 11.05 -2.68 -17.51
C GLN A 100 12.21 -3.52 -18.06
N GLY A 101 12.01 -4.24 -19.18
CA GLY A 101 13.05 -5.07 -19.79
C GLY A 101 13.46 -6.27 -18.93
N MET A 102 12.53 -6.80 -18.12
CA MET A 102 12.75 -7.94 -17.24
C MET A 102 12.20 -9.21 -17.90
N ALA A 103 12.83 -10.37 -17.63
CA ALA A 103 12.33 -11.66 -18.14
C ALA A 103 10.97 -12.00 -17.53
N ASP A 104 10.87 -11.84 -16.20
CA ASP A 104 9.63 -12.01 -15.44
C ASP A 104 9.52 -10.87 -14.42
N TYR A 105 8.33 -10.33 -14.27
CA TYR A 105 8.06 -9.36 -13.22
C TYR A 105 7.40 -10.07 -12.03
N VAL A 106 8.14 -10.08 -10.94
CA VAL A 106 7.59 -10.49 -9.64
C VAL A 106 7.33 -9.21 -8.84
N PRO A 107 6.11 -8.98 -8.32
CA PRO A 107 5.84 -7.84 -7.46
C PRO A 107 6.88 -7.73 -6.34
N ALA A 108 7.33 -6.52 -6.04
CA ALA A 108 8.44 -6.31 -5.09
C ALA A 108 8.18 -6.94 -3.69
N GLY A 109 6.90 -7.14 -3.33
CA GLY A 109 6.51 -7.86 -2.12
C GLY A 109 6.47 -9.38 -2.24
N ALA A 110 6.63 -9.92 -3.45
CA ALA A 110 6.50 -11.35 -3.72
C ALA A 110 7.85 -12.10 -3.76
N VAL A 111 8.97 -11.42 -3.52
CA VAL A 111 10.30 -12.04 -3.48
C VAL A 111 10.53 -12.68 -2.10
N LEU A 112 9.64 -13.61 -1.72
CA LEU A 112 9.70 -14.29 -0.43
C LEU A 112 11.01 -15.08 -0.23
N GLU A 113 11.59 -15.60 -1.32
CA GLU A 113 12.83 -16.36 -1.27
C GLU A 113 14.06 -15.53 -0.89
N THR A 114 14.03 -14.21 -1.16
CA THR A 114 15.16 -13.32 -0.89
C THR A 114 15.03 -12.58 0.44
N VAL A 115 13.87 -12.64 1.09
CA VAL A 115 13.60 -11.96 2.35
C VAL A 115 14.01 -12.85 3.51
N SER A 116 14.93 -12.41 4.39
CA SER A 116 15.27 -13.12 5.61
C SER A 116 14.22 -13.02 6.71
N ALA A 117 13.26 -12.09 6.57
CA ALA A 117 12.11 -11.98 7.44
C ALA A 117 11.26 -13.24 7.40
N SER A 118 10.71 -13.64 8.55
CA SER A 118 9.79 -14.77 8.58
C SER A 118 8.54 -14.47 7.73
N ILE A 119 8.04 -15.48 7.01
CA ILE A 119 6.79 -15.38 6.23
C ILE A 119 5.62 -14.82 7.06
N PRO A 120 5.38 -15.25 8.33
CA PRO A 120 4.34 -14.64 9.16
C PRO A 120 4.55 -13.14 9.40
N LEU A 121 5.78 -12.70 9.62
CA LEU A 121 6.07 -11.28 9.81
C LEU A 121 5.81 -10.49 8.52
N PHE A 122 6.24 -11.00 7.38
CA PHE A 122 5.96 -10.39 6.08
C PHE A 122 4.44 -10.28 5.84
N PHE A 123 3.68 -11.33 6.13
CA PHE A 123 2.21 -11.30 6.01
C PHE A 123 1.60 -10.20 6.88
N VAL A 124 1.96 -10.14 8.15
CA VAL A 124 1.43 -9.11 9.06
C VAL A 124 1.76 -7.71 8.58
N THR A 125 2.97 -7.48 8.08
CA THR A 125 3.41 -6.14 7.67
C THR A 125 2.85 -5.70 6.34
N ASN A 126 2.94 -6.55 5.32
CA ASN A 126 2.64 -6.17 3.95
C ASN A 126 1.18 -6.47 3.56
N ILE A 127 0.58 -7.49 4.17
CA ILE A 127 -0.79 -7.88 3.81
C ILE A 127 -1.83 -7.25 4.73
N LEU A 128 -1.56 -7.14 6.04
CA LEU A 128 -2.50 -6.55 7.00
C LEU A 128 -2.22 -5.08 7.27
N LEU A 129 -1.01 -4.76 7.64
CA LEU A 129 -0.66 -3.44 8.19
C LEU A 129 -0.51 -2.39 7.10
N ALA A 130 0.14 -2.72 5.98
CA ALA A 130 0.32 -1.79 4.88
C ALA A 130 -1.02 -1.24 4.36
N PRO A 131 -2.04 -2.05 4.01
CA PRO A 131 -3.35 -1.52 3.61
C PRO A 131 -4.01 -0.63 4.66
N VAL A 132 -3.94 -0.98 5.95
CA VAL A 132 -4.49 -0.11 7.02
C VAL A 132 -3.85 1.26 7.00
N VAL A 133 -2.54 1.28 6.95
CA VAL A 133 -1.73 2.50 6.98
C VAL A 133 -1.97 3.34 5.72
N GLU A 134 -1.87 2.72 4.58
CA GLU A 134 -1.96 3.39 3.29
C GLU A 134 -3.36 3.93 3.01
N GLU A 135 -4.41 3.18 3.29
CA GLU A 135 -5.77 3.68 3.13
C GLU A 135 -6.06 4.83 4.11
N THR A 136 -5.52 4.75 5.34
CA THR A 136 -5.65 5.86 6.31
C THR A 136 -5.00 7.14 5.78
N ILE A 137 -3.79 7.07 5.24
CA ILE A 137 -3.09 8.24 4.72
C ILE A 137 -3.74 8.78 3.46
N TYR A 138 -3.87 7.92 2.45
CA TYR A 138 -4.18 8.38 1.09
C TYR A 138 -5.66 8.61 0.89
N ARG A 139 -6.55 7.80 1.48
CA ARG A 139 -8.00 7.91 1.30
C ARG A 139 -8.68 8.55 2.49
N GLY A 140 -8.28 8.20 3.71
CA GLY A 140 -8.83 8.78 4.92
C GLY A 140 -8.46 10.24 5.10
N PHE A 141 -7.20 10.57 4.94
CA PHE A 141 -6.70 11.91 5.18
C PHE A 141 -6.50 12.72 3.90
N ALA A 142 -5.61 12.26 3.00
CA ALA A 142 -5.21 13.07 1.86
C ALA A 142 -6.34 13.32 0.88
N LEU A 143 -7.07 12.29 0.45
CA LEU A 143 -8.16 12.41 -0.51
C LEU A 143 -9.27 13.35 0.01
N ARG A 144 -9.61 13.25 1.30
CA ARG A 144 -10.63 14.13 1.91
C ARG A 144 -10.19 15.59 1.93
N GLU A 145 -8.98 15.86 2.42
CA GLU A 145 -8.47 17.23 2.54
C GLU A 145 -8.24 17.87 1.18
N LEU A 146 -7.73 17.11 0.22
CA LEU A 146 -7.55 17.59 -1.15
C LEU A 146 -8.89 17.83 -1.85
N THR A 147 -9.89 16.97 -1.63
CA THR A 147 -11.24 17.18 -2.18
C THR A 147 -11.85 18.49 -1.68
N ARG A 148 -11.65 18.78 -0.40
CA ARG A 148 -12.12 20.03 0.21
C ARG A 148 -11.43 21.28 -0.38
N ARG A 149 -10.15 21.19 -0.71
CA ARG A 149 -9.33 22.33 -1.19
C ARG A 149 -9.34 22.49 -2.71
N HIS A 150 -9.31 21.40 -3.45
CA HIS A 150 -9.00 21.39 -4.89
C HIS A 150 -10.04 20.68 -5.74
N GLY A 151 -11.11 20.16 -5.12
CA GLY A 151 -12.14 19.37 -5.80
C GLY A 151 -11.73 17.91 -6.04
N ARG A 152 -12.71 17.09 -6.45
CA ARG A 152 -12.57 15.62 -6.52
C ARG A 152 -11.51 15.16 -7.52
N ILE A 153 -11.46 15.74 -8.71
CA ILE A 153 -10.54 15.29 -9.78
C ILE A 153 -9.09 15.51 -9.35
N ALA A 154 -8.75 16.73 -8.92
CA ALA A 154 -7.40 17.04 -8.46
C ALA A 154 -7.02 16.17 -7.23
N ALA A 155 -7.97 15.94 -6.31
CA ALA A 155 -7.75 15.10 -5.15
C ALA A 155 -7.41 13.65 -5.53
N VAL A 156 -8.14 13.05 -6.46
CA VAL A 156 -7.87 11.70 -6.96
C VAL A 156 -6.51 11.64 -7.62
N VAL A 157 -6.21 12.55 -8.55
CA VAL A 157 -4.92 12.57 -9.26
C VAL A 157 -3.75 12.69 -8.29
N LEU A 158 -3.81 13.65 -7.36
CA LEU A 158 -2.73 13.87 -6.39
C LEU A 158 -2.58 12.71 -5.40
N SER A 159 -3.70 12.14 -4.93
CA SER A 159 -3.68 10.97 -4.03
C SER A 159 -3.10 9.75 -4.74
N CYS A 160 -3.49 9.48 -5.99
CA CYS A 160 -2.98 8.39 -6.80
C CYS A 160 -1.49 8.57 -7.12
N ALA A 161 -1.06 9.78 -7.47
CA ALA A 161 0.34 10.07 -7.73
C ALA A 161 1.21 9.85 -6.49
N ALA A 162 0.75 10.30 -5.32
CA ALA A 162 1.48 10.11 -4.07
C ALA A 162 1.50 8.64 -3.61
N PHE A 163 0.39 7.91 -3.84
CA PHE A 163 0.31 6.48 -3.61
C PHE A 163 1.25 5.70 -4.52
N GLY A 164 1.25 6.03 -5.82
CA GLY A 164 2.21 5.45 -6.76
C GLY A 164 3.66 5.72 -6.35
N LEU A 165 3.97 6.95 -5.95
CA LEU A 165 5.31 7.34 -5.50
C LEU A 165 5.79 6.52 -4.29
N LEU A 166 4.90 6.05 -3.42
CA LEU A 166 5.26 5.12 -2.34
C LEU A 166 5.88 3.83 -2.88
N HIS A 167 5.48 3.41 -4.08
CA HIS A 167 5.90 2.16 -4.72
C HIS A 167 7.11 2.31 -5.67
N TRP A 168 7.90 3.37 -5.50
CA TRP A 168 9.03 3.72 -6.37
C TRP A 168 10.10 2.62 -6.46
N THR A 169 10.25 1.79 -5.42
CA THR A 169 11.21 0.68 -5.39
C THR A 169 10.93 -0.40 -6.44
N GLY A 170 9.70 -0.52 -6.91
CA GLY A 170 9.31 -1.43 -8.00
C GLY A 170 9.59 -0.91 -9.40
N GLY A 171 10.21 0.28 -9.52
CA GLY A 171 10.52 0.91 -10.80
C GLY A 171 9.43 1.88 -11.30
N LEU A 172 9.78 2.65 -12.34
CA LEU A 172 8.92 3.74 -12.83
C LEU A 172 7.52 3.26 -13.26
N TRP A 173 7.46 2.20 -14.05
CA TRP A 173 6.19 1.71 -14.59
C TRP A 173 5.32 1.05 -13.51
N TYR A 174 5.95 0.36 -12.55
CA TYR A 174 5.24 -0.16 -11.38
C TYR A 174 4.62 0.98 -10.56
N MET A 175 5.40 2.01 -10.27
CA MET A 175 4.94 3.22 -9.59
C MET A 175 3.73 3.85 -10.29
N VAL A 176 3.81 4.03 -11.62
CA VAL A 176 2.73 4.64 -12.41
C VAL A 176 1.49 3.77 -12.45
N LEU A 177 1.62 2.48 -12.78
CA LEU A 177 0.48 1.57 -12.92
C LEU A 177 -0.18 1.29 -11.56
N THR A 178 0.58 1.10 -10.48
CA THR A 178 0.03 0.95 -9.13
C THR A 178 -0.73 2.20 -8.71
N GLY A 179 -0.17 3.39 -8.96
CA GLY A 179 -0.84 4.65 -8.67
C GLY A 179 -2.15 4.82 -9.43
N VAL A 180 -2.17 4.52 -10.73
CA VAL A 180 -3.35 4.71 -11.58
C VAL A 180 -4.38 3.61 -11.36
N VAL A 181 -3.99 2.34 -11.41
CA VAL A 181 -4.94 1.21 -11.40
C VAL A 181 -5.42 0.93 -9.97
N ALA A 182 -4.53 0.50 -9.08
CA ALA A 182 -4.91 0.21 -7.70
C ALA A 182 -5.31 1.49 -6.95
N GLY A 183 -4.47 2.53 -7.03
CA GLY A 183 -4.72 3.82 -6.43
C GLY A 183 -6.04 4.46 -6.87
N GLY A 184 -6.34 4.41 -8.16
CA GLY A 184 -7.59 4.90 -8.74
C GLY A 184 -8.81 4.13 -8.27
N ALA A 185 -8.74 2.79 -8.28
CA ALA A 185 -9.82 1.93 -7.80
C ALA A 185 -10.12 2.16 -6.31
N PHE A 186 -9.10 2.25 -5.46
CA PHE A 186 -9.28 2.51 -4.03
C PHE A 186 -9.83 3.91 -3.77
N ALA A 187 -9.37 4.92 -4.51
CA ALA A 187 -9.92 6.28 -4.40
C ALA A 187 -11.40 6.32 -4.84
N ALA A 188 -11.75 5.64 -5.92
CA ALA A 188 -13.13 5.52 -6.39
C ALA A 188 -14.04 4.84 -5.36
N LEU A 189 -13.58 3.73 -4.75
CA LEU A 189 -14.29 3.04 -3.68
C LEU A 189 -14.49 3.95 -2.46
N ALA A 190 -13.45 4.65 -2.02
CA ALA A 190 -13.54 5.58 -0.89
C ALA A 190 -14.55 6.69 -1.14
N LEU A 191 -14.55 7.30 -2.33
CA LEU A 191 -15.49 8.35 -2.71
C LEU A 191 -16.91 7.83 -2.87
N TRP A 192 -17.07 6.62 -3.44
CA TRP A 192 -18.39 6.01 -3.65
C TRP A 192 -19.04 5.56 -2.34
N ARG A 193 -18.27 4.87 -1.48
CA ARG A 193 -18.81 4.33 -0.22
C ARG A 193 -18.77 5.32 0.94
N GLY A 194 -17.98 6.39 0.81
CA GLY A 194 -17.84 7.43 1.83
C GLY A 194 -17.06 6.99 3.09
N GLY A 195 -16.33 5.86 3.02
CA GLY A 195 -15.54 5.28 4.11
C GLY A 195 -14.39 4.44 3.60
N LEU A 196 -13.60 3.88 4.52
CA LEU A 196 -12.38 3.16 4.18
C LEU A 196 -12.52 1.63 4.16
N LEU A 197 -13.64 1.05 4.57
CA LEU A 197 -13.77 -0.41 4.60
C LEU A 197 -13.74 -1.04 3.21
N ALA A 198 -14.37 -0.42 2.21
CA ALA A 198 -14.35 -0.95 0.86
C ALA A 198 -12.95 -0.85 0.21
N PRO A 199 -12.26 0.31 0.20
CA PRO A 199 -10.90 0.35 -0.33
C PRO A 199 -9.93 -0.51 0.48
N PHE A 200 -10.04 -0.59 1.80
CA PHE A 200 -9.25 -1.52 2.62
C PHE A 200 -9.50 -2.98 2.22
N GLY A 201 -10.76 -3.40 2.09
CA GLY A 201 -11.10 -4.76 1.65
C GLY A 201 -10.52 -5.10 0.28
N ALA A 202 -10.55 -4.14 -0.67
CA ALA A 202 -9.95 -4.32 -1.99
C ALA A 202 -8.43 -4.43 -1.92
N HIS A 203 -7.79 -3.56 -1.18
CA HIS A 203 -6.33 -3.54 -1.02
C HIS A 203 -5.82 -4.80 -0.31
N PHE A 204 -6.44 -5.15 0.81
CA PHE A 204 -6.12 -6.39 1.54
C PHE A 204 -6.27 -7.63 0.66
N THR A 205 -7.36 -7.75 -0.09
CA THR A 205 -7.62 -8.91 -0.94
C THR A 205 -6.64 -8.99 -2.10
N LEU A 206 -6.32 -7.86 -2.74
CA LEU A 206 -5.29 -7.78 -3.77
C LEU A 206 -3.95 -8.31 -3.22
N ASN A 207 -3.46 -7.74 -2.13
CA ASN A 207 -2.19 -8.12 -1.53
C ASN A 207 -2.18 -9.59 -1.06
N ALA A 208 -3.28 -10.09 -0.51
CA ALA A 208 -3.38 -11.47 -0.05
C ALA A 208 -3.31 -12.48 -1.21
N ILE A 209 -3.93 -12.16 -2.35
CA ILE A 209 -3.88 -13.02 -3.55
C ILE A 209 -2.47 -12.98 -4.16
N GLU A 210 -1.86 -11.82 -4.28
CA GLU A 210 -0.49 -11.69 -4.77
C GLU A 210 0.51 -12.44 -3.88
N PHE A 211 0.34 -12.34 -2.56
CA PHE A 211 1.13 -13.08 -1.59
C PHE A 211 0.95 -14.60 -1.76
N ALA A 212 -0.30 -15.06 -1.86
CA ALA A 212 -0.58 -16.48 -2.05
C ALA A 212 -0.03 -17.02 -3.39
N TYR A 213 -0.07 -16.20 -4.44
CA TYR A 213 0.52 -16.55 -5.74
C TYR A 213 2.05 -16.67 -5.67
N ALA A 214 2.70 -15.76 -4.97
CA ALA A 214 4.15 -15.76 -4.82
C ALA A 214 4.68 -16.86 -3.88
N ALA A 215 3.84 -17.34 -2.96
CA ALA A 215 4.19 -18.37 -2.00
C ALA A 215 4.06 -19.81 -2.52
N ASN A 216 3.52 -20.00 -3.75
CA ASN A 216 3.37 -21.31 -4.42
C ASN A 216 4.34 -21.44 -5.58
#